data_97adf5bd41dbf1107bb6bcb501c29827
#
_entry.id   97adf5bd41dbf1107bb6bcb501c29827
#
_cell.length_a   1.000
_cell.length_b   1.000
_cell.length_c   1.000
_cell.angle_alpha   90.00
_cell.angle_beta   90.00
_cell.angle_gamma   90.00
#
_symmetry.space_group_name_H-M   'P 1'
#
loop_
_entity.id
_entity.type
_entity.pdbx_description
1 polymer ?
#
loop_
_entity_poly.entity_id
_entity_poly.type
_entity_poly.pdbx_seq_one_letter_code
_entity_poly.pdbx_strand_id
1 'polypeptide(L)'
;MEITRRKTLELCGGAIVASSVAGCTGVGDVEPTGGSGVYASFFTLAEFTRNVAGDALTVENAVPAGEHGHGWEPPTSLLPEITETDAFVYLDVEGFQPWAEDAAAELAENYDEVRLIDALSGMELLEYDGHHGHDHEIGTVSALDIIDRSTGDVVADAHADHWHGELPAVPLGDHLSLGATFFDRDGDEISVGHTQSFQFDARVDGDETAVLDIESHGDHVHLRGESTGTVTVVFLLVDGDHVEWSSPPISASVVGRDGGDSEYAHDDYHGDDSHDHTHGEYDVKFFSDPVLAQEGVKNIRDGLIELDPDNAERYADNAAAYIDRLDELHRRYAAALADREHEVVVLAGHDSFQYLGARYDFEIHTPVGLSPHDTPSSGEIAETLELVESEGIEYVLWDYFDGPRIADVIVEESDTVQDALMVSPAESLIDEWSQEGYGDYIGQMVEINLPAFERALGAK
;
A
#
# COMPACT_ATOMS: atom_id res chain seq x y z
N MET A 1 -55.98 -4.30 -17.63
CA MET A 1 -56.58 -5.34 -18.49
C MET A 1 -55.54 -6.45 -18.59
N GLU A 2 -55.79 -7.50 -17.82
CA GLU A 2 -55.01 -8.76 -17.85
C GLU A 2 -55.16 -9.45 -19.20
N ILE A 3 -54.23 -10.37 -19.49
CA ILE A 3 -54.37 -11.71 -20.09
C ILE A 3 -52.94 -12.16 -20.49
N THR A 4 -52.30 -13.01 -19.77
CA THR A 4 -52.29 -14.48 -19.57
C THR A 4 -51.72 -15.30 -20.75
N ARG A 5 -50.56 -15.94 -20.43
CA ARG A 5 -50.01 -17.30 -20.72
C ARG A 5 -50.63 -18.18 -21.82
N ARG A 6 -49.77 -18.81 -22.57
CA ARG A 6 -49.60 -20.27 -22.82
C ARG A 6 -49.34 -20.70 -24.27
N LYS A 7 -48.19 -21.46 -24.40
CA LYS A 7 -47.98 -22.71 -25.17
C LYS A 7 -48.22 -22.74 -26.70
N THR A 8 -47.22 -23.19 -27.44
CA THR A 8 -47.24 -24.57 -28.01
C THR A 8 -45.86 -24.90 -28.64
N LEU A 9 -45.37 -26.11 -28.35
CA LEU A 9 -44.34 -26.86 -29.08
C LEU A 9 -44.84 -27.25 -30.45
N GLU A 10 -43.96 -27.30 -31.46
CA GLU A 10 -43.88 -28.46 -32.37
C GLU A 10 -42.60 -28.46 -33.22
N LEU A 11 -42.07 -29.65 -33.32
CA LEU A 11 -40.88 -30.14 -34.00
C LEU A 11 -40.84 -29.82 -35.50
N CYS A 12 -39.63 -29.57 -36.02
CA CYS A 12 -39.14 -30.25 -37.24
C CYS A 12 -37.62 -30.21 -37.31
N GLY A 13 -37.02 -31.36 -37.47
CA GLY A 13 -35.61 -31.60 -37.51
C GLY A 13 -34.94 -31.23 -38.84
N GLY A 14 -33.65 -31.04 -38.80
CA GLY A 14 -32.77 -30.84 -39.98
C GLY A 14 -31.34 -30.52 -39.63
N ALA A 15 -30.54 -31.58 -39.67
CA ALA A 15 -29.08 -31.63 -39.97
C ALA A 15 -28.13 -30.60 -39.38
N ILE A 16 -27.27 -31.15 -38.53
CA ILE A 16 -26.09 -30.64 -37.86
C ILE A 16 -24.97 -30.35 -38.86
N VAL A 17 -24.42 -29.14 -38.79
CA VAL A 17 -22.98 -28.93 -39.10
C VAL A 17 -22.36 -28.32 -37.83
N ALA A 18 -21.55 -29.12 -37.19
CA ALA A 18 -20.79 -28.72 -36.01
C ALA A 18 -19.66 -27.77 -36.41
N SER A 19 -19.74 -26.52 -35.97
CA SER A 19 -18.59 -25.64 -35.84
C SER A 19 -18.43 -25.39 -34.36
N SER A 20 -17.41 -26.02 -33.81
CA SER A 20 -17.01 -25.88 -32.40
C SER A 20 -16.46 -24.49 -32.16
N VAL A 21 -17.23 -23.63 -31.53
CA VAL A 21 -16.72 -22.45 -30.82
C VAL A 21 -16.76 -22.84 -29.34
N ALA A 22 -15.60 -23.13 -28.79
CA ALA A 22 -15.42 -23.38 -27.36
C ALA A 22 -15.52 -22.04 -26.63
N GLY A 23 -16.69 -21.76 -26.07
CA GLY A 23 -16.86 -20.78 -25.01
C GLY A 23 -16.58 -21.48 -23.68
N CYS A 24 -15.50 -21.18 -23.01
CA CYS A 24 -15.23 -21.66 -21.66
C CYS A 24 -16.00 -20.80 -20.66
N THR A 25 -17.19 -21.24 -20.25
CA THR A 25 -17.78 -20.94 -18.95
C THR A 25 -17.86 -22.26 -18.22
N GLY A 26 -16.95 -22.47 -17.32
CA GLY A 26 -16.92 -23.64 -16.44
C GLY A 26 -15.89 -23.42 -15.36
N VAL A 27 -16.32 -22.91 -14.20
CA VAL A 27 -15.66 -23.21 -12.95
C VAL A 27 -15.86 -24.73 -12.79
N GLY A 28 -14.90 -25.49 -13.25
CA GLY A 28 -14.81 -26.91 -13.02
C GLY A 28 -13.72 -27.10 -11.99
N ASP A 29 -14.07 -27.80 -10.91
CA ASP A 29 -13.10 -28.41 -10.02
C ASP A 29 -12.09 -29.19 -10.87
N VAL A 30 -10.92 -28.59 -11.10
CA VAL A 30 -9.77 -29.26 -11.68
C VAL A 30 -9.14 -29.99 -10.51
N GLU A 31 -9.29 -31.31 -10.45
CA GLU A 31 -8.45 -32.13 -9.58
C GLU A 31 -6.98 -31.83 -9.93
N PRO A 32 -6.09 -31.58 -8.97
CA PRO A 32 -4.68 -31.33 -9.22
C PRO A 32 -4.06 -32.59 -9.81
N THR A 33 -3.95 -32.62 -11.11
CA THR A 33 -2.95 -33.47 -11.77
C THR A 33 -1.63 -32.77 -11.50
N GLY A 34 -0.73 -33.36 -10.71
CA GLY A 34 0.57 -32.81 -10.36
C GLY A 34 1.28 -32.24 -11.59
N GLY A 35 1.04 -31.00 -11.88
CA GLY A 35 1.62 -30.19 -12.94
C GLY A 35 2.36 -29.05 -12.28
N SER A 36 3.51 -28.72 -12.85
CA SER A 36 4.36 -27.62 -12.46
C SER A 36 3.54 -26.33 -12.35
N GLY A 37 3.50 -25.73 -11.18
CA GLY A 37 2.73 -24.54 -10.86
C GLY A 37 3.58 -23.46 -10.18
N VAL A 38 3.13 -22.22 -10.30
CA VAL A 38 3.76 -21.06 -9.65
C VAL A 38 2.68 -20.25 -8.99
N TYR A 39 2.89 -19.88 -7.73
CA TYR A 39 2.12 -18.83 -7.09
C TYR A 39 2.83 -17.49 -7.22
N ALA A 40 2.07 -16.42 -7.45
CA ALA A 40 2.58 -15.05 -7.39
C ALA A 40 1.81 -14.30 -6.30
N SER A 41 2.51 -13.47 -5.53
CA SER A 41 1.95 -12.84 -4.34
C SER A 41 0.83 -11.84 -4.65
N PHE A 42 0.81 -11.19 -5.82
CA PHE A 42 -0.29 -10.33 -6.27
C PHE A 42 -0.40 -10.24 -7.79
N PHE A 43 -1.43 -9.55 -8.26
CA PHE A 43 -1.87 -9.49 -9.65
C PHE A 43 -0.76 -9.18 -10.66
N THR A 44 0.02 -8.10 -10.46
CA THR A 44 1.03 -7.69 -11.43
C THR A 44 2.14 -8.72 -11.59
N LEU A 45 2.60 -9.32 -10.50
CA LEU A 45 3.57 -10.41 -10.56
C LEU A 45 2.98 -11.65 -11.24
N ALA A 46 1.71 -11.95 -10.98
CA ALA A 46 1.03 -13.05 -11.67
C ALA A 46 0.92 -12.80 -13.17
N GLU A 47 0.63 -11.56 -13.60
CA GLU A 47 0.60 -11.17 -15.01
C GLU A 47 1.98 -11.29 -15.67
N PHE A 48 3.02 -10.78 -15.05
CA PHE A 48 4.38 -10.89 -15.55
C PHE A 48 4.80 -12.36 -15.67
N THR A 49 4.53 -13.15 -14.63
CA THR A 49 4.83 -14.58 -14.60
C THR A 49 4.06 -15.34 -15.69
N ARG A 50 2.78 -15.09 -15.89
CA ARG A 50 1.96 -15.71 -16.96
C ARG A 50 2.50 -15.38 -18.35
N ASN A 51 2.88 -14.12 -18.58
CA ASN A 51 3.43 -13.69 -19.85
C ASN A 51 4.78 -14.35 -20.13
N VAL A 52 5.62 -14.61 -19.12
CA VAL A 52 6.89 -15.31 -19.27
C VAL A 52 6.70 -16.83 -19.39
N ALA A 53 5.90 -17.42 -18.51
CA ALA A 53 5.68 -18.87 -18.48
C ALA A 53 4.94 -19.39 -19.72
N GLY A 54 3.99 -18.61 -20.24
CA GLY A 54 3.08 -19.05 -21.31
C GLY A 54 2.30 -20.30 -20.89
N ASP A 55 2.27 -21.31 -21.77
CA ASP A 55 1.58 -22.59 -21.50
C ASP A 55 2.47 -23.62 -20.78
N ALA A 56 3.71 -23.27 -20.38
CA ALA A 56 4.64 -24.21 -19.76
C ALA A 56 4.31 -24.46 -18.28
N LEU A 57 3.81 -23.44 -17.57
CA LEU A 57 3.49 -23.50 -16.15
C LEU A 57 2.09 -22.92 -15.92
N THR A 58 1.39 -23.45 -14.92
CA THR A 58 0.17 -22.81 -14.39
C THR A 58 0.58 -21.74 -13.41
N VAL A 59 0.01 -20.53 -13.53
CA VAL A 59 0.32 -19.40 -12.64
C VAL A 59 -0.94 -18.96 -11.91
N GLU A 60 -0.90 -19.04 -10.60
CA GLU A 60 -1.97 -18.60 -9.70
C GLU A 60 -1.60 -17.26 -9.04
N ASN A 61 -2.62 -16.43 -8.80
CA ASN A 61 -2.48 -15.19 -8.06
C ASN A 61 -2.99 -15.42 -6.65
N ALA A 62 -2.19 -15.11 -5.62
CA ALA A 62 -2.58 -15.31 -4.24
C ALA A 62 -3.73 -14.37 -3.82
N VAL A 63 -3.63 -13.08 -4.19
CA VAL A 63 -4.66 -12.09 -3.85
C VAL A 63 -5.87 -12.24 -4.78
N PRO A 64 -7.10 -12.42 -4.25
CA PRO A 64 -8.30 -12.52 -5.07
C PRO A 64 -8.57 -11.25 -5.89
N ALA A 65 -9.27 -11.42 -7.02
CA ALA A 65 -9.72 -10.28 -7.80
C ALA A 65 -10.65 -9.37 -6.98
N GLY A 66 -10.41 -8.06 -7.03
CA GLY A 66 -11.17 -7.05 -6.29
C GLY A 66 -10.61 -6.72 -4.90
N GLU A 67 -9.63 -7.49 -4.41
CA GLU A 67 -8.93 -7.19 -3.18
C GLU A 67 -7.65 -6.39 -3.47
N HIS A 68 -7.24 -5.54 -2.53
CA HIS A 68 -6.03 -4.74 -2.67
C HIS A 68 -4.77 -5.63 -2.61
N GLY A 69 -3.73 -5.31 -3.38
CA GLY A 69 -2.51 -6.12 -3.45
C GLY A 69 -1.73 -6.17 -2.15
N HIS A 70 -1.63 -5.05 -1.44
CA HIS A 70 -1.02 -4.97 -0.11
C HIS A 70 -2.11 -4.74 0.96
N GLY A 71 -1.82 -5.10 2.21
CA GLY A 71 -2.82 -5.05 3.28
C GLY A 71 -3.88 -6.15 3.23
N TRP A 72 -3.79 -7.12 2.30
CA TRP A 72 -4.64 -8.29 2.27
C TRP A 72 -4.10 -9.39 3.18
N GLU A 73 -4.99 -9.99 3.98
CA GLU A 73 -4.65 -11.11 4.86
C GLU A 73 -5.04 -12.45 4.22
N PRO A 74 -4.09 -13.39 4.07
CA PRO A 74 -4.35 -14.67 3.46
C PRO A 74 -5.16 -15.61 4.36
N PRO A 75 -6.00 -16.50 3.78
CA PRO A 75 -6.55 -17.60 4.54
C PRO A 75 -5.45 -18.58 4.95
N THR A 76 -5.64 -19.26 6.08
CA THR A 76 -4.67 -20.24 6.62
C THR A 76 -4.37 -21.42 5.68
N SER A 77 -5.15 -21.61 4.62
CA SER A 77 -4.92 -22.63 3.58
C SER A 77 -3.89 -22.22 2.54
N LEU A 78 -3.55 -20.93 2.42
CA LEU A 78 -2.74 -20.44 1.31
C LEU A 78 -1.31 -20.98 1.34
N LEU A 79 -0.63 -20.88 2.48
CA LEU A 79 0.74 -21.39 2.61
C LEU A 79 0.84 -22.89 2.27
N PRO A 80 -0.04 -23.80 2.78
CA PRO A 80 -0.12 -25.17 2.30
C PRO A 80 -0.29 -25.32 0.79
N GLU A 81 -1.09 -24.43 0.14
CA GLU A 81 -1.28 -24.46 -1.31
C GLU A 81 0.00 -24.05 -2.06
N ILE A 82 0.71 -23.03 -1.58
CA ILE A 82 2.00 -22.61 -2.13
C ILE A 82 3.04 -23.73 -2.00
N THR A 83 3.07 -24.46 -0.91
CA THR A 83 4.03 -25.60 -0.72
C THR A 83 3.79 -26.76 -1.69
N GLU A 84 2.66 -26.83 -2.37
CA GLU A 84 2.36 -27.84 -3.39
C GLU A 84 2.78 -27.40 -4.80
N THR A 85 3.34 -26.18 -4.95
CA THR A 85 3.83 -25.63 -6.23
C THR A 85 5.34 -25.67 -6.36
N ASP A 86 5.86 -25.38 -7.55
CA ASP A 86 7.30 -25.43 -7.84
C ASP A 86 8.01 -24.11 -7.53
N ALA A 87 7.26 -22.97 -7.50
CA ALA A 87 7.84 -21.67 -7.19
C ALA A 87 6.82 -20.68 -6.58
N PHE A 88 7.37 -19.74 -5.84
CA PHE A 88 6.67 -18.57 -5.32
C PHE A 88 7.36 -17.30 -5.79
N VAL A 89 6.61 -16.42 -6.49
CA VAL A 89 7.08 -15.13 -7.01
C VAL A 89 6.56 -14.03 -6.09
N TYR A 90 7.46 -13.25 -5.52
CA TYR A 90 7.14 -12.23 -4.52
C TYR A 90 8.08 -11.03 -4.63
N LEU A 91 7.92 -10.04 -3.77
CA LEU A 91 8.86 -8.93 -3.56
C LEU A 91 9.58 -9.16 -2.22
N ASP A 92 10.92 -9.25 -2.27
CA ASP A 92 11.75 -9.39 -1.08
C ASP A 92 12.04 -8.00 -0.50
N VAL A 93 11.05 -7.47 0.20
CA VAL A 93 11.08 -6.14 0.80
C VAL A 93 10.17 -6.11 2.03
N GLU A 94 10.65 -5.48 3.11
CA GLU A 94 9.92 -5.39 4.37
C GLU A 94 8.71 -4.45 4.27
N GLY A 95 7.57 -4.90 4.80
CA GLY A 95 6.39 -4.08 5.06
C GLY A 95 5.36 -3.97 3.93
N PHE A 96 5.64 -4.37 2.69
CA PHE A 96 4.66 -4.28 1.60
C PHE A 96 3.60 -5.38 1.65
N GLN A 97 4.03 -6.62 1.79
CA GLN A 97 3.16 -7.79 1.94
C GLN A 97 3.71 -8.70 3.04
N PRO A 98 3.51 -8.37 4.33
CA PRO A 98 4.09 -9.13 5.45
C PRO A 98 3.80 -10.64 5.38
N TRP A 99 2.59 -11.01 4.95
CA TRP A 99 2.24 -12.42 4.75
C TRP A 99 3.10 -13.13 3.68
N ALA A 100 3.52 -12.42 2.63
CA ALA A 100 4.34 -12.99 1.56
C ALA A 100 5.80 -13.13 2.01
N GLU A 101 6.28 -12.21 2.83
CA GLU A 101 7.58 -12.27 3.49
C GLU A 101 7.63 -13.46 4.46
N ASP A 102 6.62 -13.60 5.34
CA ASP A 102 6.49 -14.75 6.24
C ASP A 102 6.41 -16.08 5.48
N ALA A 103 5.63 -16.12 4.39
CA ALA A 103 5.54 -17.29 3.54
C ALA A 103 6.90 -17.62 2.89
N ALA A 104 7.62 -16.62 2.37
CA ALA A 104 8.94 -16.81 1.77
C ALA A 104 9.96 -17.30 2.80
N ALA A 105 9.95 -16.75 4.02
CA ALA A 105 10.81 -17.17 5.12
C ALA A 105 10.53 -18.63 5.52
N GLU A 106 9.27 -19.01 5.68
CA GLU A 106 8.86 -20.39 6.00
C GLU A 106 9.24 -21.37 4.88
N LEU A 107 9.04 -20.96 3.60
CA LEU A 107 9.44 -21.76 2.45
C LEU A 107 10.96 -21.98 2.41
N ALA A 108 11.73 -20.91 2.64
CA ALA A 108 13.20 -20.99 2.66
C ALA A 108 13.73 -21.90 3.78
N GLU A 109 13.07 -21.97 4.93
CA GLU A 109 13.49 -22.79 6.06
C GLU A 109 13.07 -24.26 5.94
N ASN A 110 11.85 -24.52 5.43
CA ASN A 110 11.22 -25.84 5.57
C ASN A 110 10.82 -26.53 4.25
N TYR A 111 10.91 -25.84 3.10
CA TYR A 111 10.43 -26.35 1.80
C TYR A 111 11.41 -26.04 0.66
N ASP A 112 12.61 -26.63 0.73
CA ASP A 112 13.70 -26.45 -0.27
C ASP A 112 13.30 -26.74 -1.73
N GLU A 113 12.21 -27.47 -1.96
CA GLU A 113 11.66 -27.80 -3.25
C GLU A 113 10.88 -26.68 -3.92
N VAL A 114 10.40 -25.67 -3.14
CA VAL A 114 9.71 -24.50 -3.71
C VAL A 114 10.74 -23.41 -4.00
N ARG A 115 10.84 -23.01 -5.25
CA ARG A 115 11.77 -21.96 -5.69
C ARG A 115 11.22 -20.58 -5.32
N LEU A 116 11.96 -19.80 -4.55
CA LEU A 116 11.68 -18.38 -4.32
C LEU A 116 12.21 -17.55 -5.48
N ILE A 117 11.38 -16.68 -6.04
CA ILE A 117 11.71 -15.77 -7.14
C ILE A 117 11.36 -14.35 -6.70
N ASP A 118 12.38 -13.59 -6.34
CA ASP A 118 12.25 -12.18 -6.01
C ASP A 118 12.24 -11.33 -7.28
N ALA A 119 11.12 -10.64 -7.52
CA ALA A 119 10.96 -9.78 -8.69
C ALA A 119 11.71 -8.44 -8.55
N LEU A 120 12.14 -8.03 -7.33
CA LEU A 120 12.94 -6.84 -7.07
C LEU A 120 14.44 -7.07 -7.18
N SER A 121 14.90 -8.31 -7.34
CA SER A 121 16.31 -8.66 -7.28
C SER A 121 17.20 -7.72 -8.10
N GLY A 122 18.13 -7.02 -7.42
CA GLY A 122 19.07 -6.09 -8.03
C GLY A 122 18.51 -4.76 -8.49
N MET A 123 17.25 -4.43 -8.17
CA MET A 123 16.68 -3.10 -8.38
C MET A 123 17.10 -2.13 -7.29
N GLU A 124 17.30 -0.88 -7.67
CA GLU A 124 17.46 0.25 -6.74
C GLU A 124 16.08 0.87 -6.54
N LEU A 125 15.55 0.75 -5.32
CA LEU A 125 14.21 1.26 -4.98
C LEU A 125 14.27 2.75 -4.68
N LEU A 126 13.17 3.47 -4.92
CA LEU A 126 13.02 4.85 -4.46
C LEU A 126 12.89 4.84 -2.94
N GLU A 127 13.75 5.62 -2.28
CA GLU A 127 13.55 5.95 -0.87
C GLU A 127 12.27 6.77 -0.75
N TYR A 128 11.38 6.36 0.12
CA TYR A 128 10.19 7.13 0.41
C TYR A 128 10.54 8.20 1.43
N ASP A 129 10.84 9.40 0.91
CA ASP A 129 10.88 10.59 1.75
C ASP A 129 9.42 11.03 1.96
N GLY A 130 8.81 10.65 3.07
CA GLY A 130 7.41 10.93 3.41
C GLY A 130 7.03 12.41 3.48
N HIS A 131 7.71 13.26 2.73
CA HIS A 131 7.52 14.69 2.66
C HIS A 131 7.51 15.23 1.23
N HIS A 132 6.33 15.34 0.65
CA HIS A 132 6.07 16.37 -0.36
C HIS A 132 5.48 17.61 0.34
N GLY A 133 6.32 18.46 0.86
CA GLY A 133 5.89 19.71 1.49
C GLY A 133 7.06 20.65 1.72
N HIS A 134 7.14 21.64 0.88
CA HIS A 134 7.81 22.94 1.04
C HIS A 134 9.00 23.04 2.00
N ASP A 135 10.15 23.46 1.45
CA ASP A 135 11.34 23.95 2.14
C ASP A 135 11.02 24.85 3.34
N HIS A 136 10.75 24.24 4.49
CA HIS A 136 11.07 24.85 5.75
C HIS A 136 12.37 24.23 6.24
N GLU A 137 13.40 25.08 6.37
CA GLU A 137 14.76 24.78 6.83
C GLU A 137 14.79 24.21 8.27
N ILE A 138 14.07 23.09 8.51
CA ILE A 138 14.14 22.36 9.76
C ILE A 138 14.50 20.93 9.41
N GLY A 139 15.69 20.51 9.87
CA GLY A 139 16.11 19.12 9.77
C GLY A 139 15.00 18.21 10.26
N THR A 140 14.49 17.36 9.38
CA THR A 140 13.41 16.39 9.67
C THR A 140 13.69 15.65 10.96
N VAL A 141 12.67 15.44 11.80
CA VAL A 141 12.82 14.62 13.01
C VAL A 141 13.25 13.21 12.60
N SER A 142 14.39 12.76 13.08
CA SER A 142 14.95 11.44 12.80
C SER A 142 14.75 10.46 13.96
N ALA A 143 14.51 11.00 15.17
CA ALA A 143 14.29 10.20 16.36
C ALA A 143 13.48 10.98 17.40
N LEU A 144 12.73 10.24 18.23
CA LEU A 144 11.94 10.77 19.35
C LEU A 144 12.15 9.90 20.58
N ASP A 145 12.55 10.49 21.68
CA ASP A 145 12.59 9.85 22.99
C ASP A 145 11.42 10.32 23.85
N ILE A 146 10.62 9.40 24.36
CA ILE A 146 9.53 9.67 25.32
C ILE A 146 10.04 9.43 26.74
N ILE A 147 9.88 10.43 27.58
CA ILE A 147 10.43 10.47 28.92
C ILE A 147 9.29 10.46 29.95
N ASP A 148 9.25 9.51 30.86
CA ASP A 148 8.39 9.57 32.04
C ASP A 148 8.92 10.66 32.98
N ARG A 149 8.18 11.77 33.11
CA ARG A 149 8.61 12.91 33.91
C ARG A 149 8.65 12.63 35.41
N SER A 150 8.02 11.56 35.86
CA SER A 150 8.04 11.17 37.27
C SER A 150 9.34 10.48 37.66
N THR A 151 9.97 9.76 36.73
CA THR A 151 11.22 9.03 36.93
C THR A 151 12.41 9.69 36.25
N GLY A 152 12.19 10.40 35.15
CA GLY A 152 13.21 10.97 34.27
C GLY A 152 13.82 9.95 33.31
N ASP A 153 13.25 8.74 33.22
CA ASP A 153 13.74 7.68 32.35
C ASP A 153 13.08 7.78 30.95
N VAL A 154 13.83 7.47 29.91
CA VAL A 154 13.28 7.21 28.57
C VAL A 154 12.51 5.89 28.65
N VAL A 155 11.22 5.92 28.38
CA VAL A 155 10.33 4.76 28.45
C VAL A 155 10.03 4.15 27.09
N ALA A 156 10.08 4.98 26.06
CA ALA A 156 9.97 4.54 24.69
C ALA A 156 10.78 5.48 23.79
N ASP A 157 11.35 4.96 22.71
CA ASP A 157 12.05 5.74 21.69
C ASP A 157 11.59 5.31 20.31
N ALA A 158 11.35 6.29 19.43
CA ALA A 158 10.99 6.07 18.02
C ALA A 158 12.18 6.43 17.13
N HIS A 159 12.49 5.55 16.20
CA HIS A 159 13.46 5.78 15.12
C HIS A 159 12.83 5.37 13.81
N ALA A 160 12.81 6.25 12.82
CA ALA A 160 12.07 6.08 11.60
C ALA A 160 10.58 5.83 11.89
N ASP A 161 10.07 4.65 11.65
CA ASP A 161 8.66 4.26 11.76
C ASP A 161 8.36 3.24 12.86
N HIS A 162 9.32 2.94 13.76
CA HIS A 162 9.13 1.94 14.80
C HIS A 162 9.50 2.43 16.20
N TRP A 163 8.86 1.80 17.20
CA TRP A 163 9.08 2.07 18.61
C TRP A 163 9.95 1.00 19.26
N HIS A 164 10.86 1.43 20.11
CA HIS A 164 11.47 0.58 21.13
C HIS A 164 10.95 0.99 22.51
N GLY A 165 10.58 0.01 23.32
CA GLY A 165 10.02 0.26 24.65
C GLY A 165 8.48 0.31 24.62
N GLU A 166 7.89 0.64 25.76
CA GLU A 166 6.44 0.65 25.98
C GLU A 166 6.05 1.83 26.86
N LEU A 167 4.89 2.43 26.63
CA LEU A 167 4.38 3.46 27.54
C LEU A 167 3.97 2.83 28.88
N PRO A 168 4.31 3.46 30.02
CA PRO A 168 3.80 3.02 31.31
C PRO A 168 2.27 3.04 31.34
N ALA A 169 1.66 2.04 32.00
CA ALA A 169 0.22 1.99 32.13
C ALA A 169 -0.34 3.22 32.86
N VAL A 170 -1.38 3.83 32.29
CA VAL A 170 -2.07 4.98 32.88
C VAL A 170 -3.06 4.50 33.94
N PRO A 171 -2.98 4.94 35.20
CA PRO A 171 -3.95 4.53 36.22
C PRO A 171 -5.31 5.18 35.97
N LEU A 172 -6.41 4.41 36.08
CA LEU A 172 -7.77 4.92 35.93
C LEU A 172 -8.04 6.07 36.90
N GLY A 173 -8.48 7.22 36.38
CA GLY A 173 -8.79 8.44 37.14
C GLY A 173 -7.52 9.18 37.63
N ASP A 174 -6.36 8.86 37.09
CA ASP A 174 -5.10 9.55 37.31
C ASP A 174 -4.47 9.91 35.96
N HIS A 175 -3.28 10.46 35.95
CA HIS A 175 -2.58 10.82 34.71
C HIS A 175 -1.12 10.35 34.72
N LEU A 176 -0.59 10.10 33.52
CA LEU A 176 0.82 9.89 33.21
C LEU A 176 1.36 11.15 32.55
N SER A 177 2.43 11.73 33.08
CA SER A 177 3.06 12.91 32.49
C SER A 177 4.28 12.49 31.68
N LEU A 178 4.26 12.75 30.38
CA LEU A 178 5.32 12.41 29.44
C LEU A 178 5.96 13.66 28.86
N GLY A 179 7.29 13.73 28.86
CA GLY A 179 8.10 14.66 28.11
C GLY A 179 8.63 14.01 26.83
N ALA A 180 9.19 14.82 25.92
CA ALA A 180 9.80 14.34 24.69
C ALA A 180 11.10 15.04 24.39
N THR A 181 12.05 14.33 23.78
CA THR A 181 13.22 14.89 23.12
C THR A 181 13.18 14.47 21.65
N PHE A 182 13.07 15.43 20.76
CA PHE A 182 13.11 15.22 19.32
C PHE A 182 14.53 15.46 18.80
N PHE A 183 14.96 14.67 17.84
CA PHE A 183 16.27 14.79 17.20
C PHE A 183 16.10 14.98 15.69
N ASP A 184 16.91 15.87 15.12
CA ASP A 184 16.99 16.05 13.68
C ASP A 184 17.87 14.98 13.00
N ARG A 185 17.98 15.03 11.66
CA ARG A 185 18.81 14.09 10.87
C ARG A 185 20.29 14.13 11.20
N ASP A 186 20.77 15.22 11.76
CA ASP A 186 22.16 15.40 12.19
C ASP A 186 22.38 14.89 13.63
N GLY A 187 21.28 14.51 14.32
CA GLY A 187 21.26 14.05 15.71
C GLY A 187 21.27 15.21 16.72
N ASP A 188 20.98 16.42 16.26
CA ASP A 188 20.84 17.59 17.13
C ASP A 188 19.43 17.66 17.73
N GLU A 189 19.32 18.08 18.99
CA GLU A 189 18.06 18.18 19.72
C GLU A 189 17.19 19.35 19.21
N ILE A 190 15.93 19.07 18.88
CA ILE A 190 14.93 20.07 18.54
C ILE A 190 14.23 20.52 19.82
N SER A 191 14.42 21.79 20.19
CA SER A 191 13.86 22.34 21.42
C SER A 191 12.33 22.55 21.33
N VAL A 192 11.57 21.96 22.25
CA VAL A 192 10.11 22.10 22.37
C VAL A 192 9.71 22.84 23.64
N GLY A 193 8.58 23.57 23.61
CA GLY A 193 8.02 24.27 24.77
C GLY A 193 7.25 25.55 24.43
N HIS A 194 6.50 26.08 25.40
CA HIS A 194 5.64 27.25 25.22
C HIS A 194 6.33 28.53 24.69
N THR A 195 7.64 28.65 24.85
CA THR A 195 8.43 29.81 24.39
C THR A 195 9.30 29.46 23.19
N GLN A 196 9.24 28.24 22.73
CA GLN A 196 9.94 27.74 21.57
C GLN A 196 9.04 27.81 20.33
N SER A 197 9.64 27.69 19.13
CA SER A 197 8.87 27.61 17.89
C SER A 197 8.04 26.33 17.83
N PHE A 198 8.59 25.26 18.44
CA PHE A 198 7.94 23.95 18.43
C PHE A 198 7.35 23.60 19.78
N GLN A 199 6.25 22.86 19.76
CA GLN A 199 5.57 22.32 20.91
C GLN A 199 5.40 20.81 20.76
N PHE A 200 5.46 20.10 21.89
CA PHE A 200 5.13 18.69 21.99
C PHE A 200 3.64 18.50 22.25
N ASP A 201 2.98 17.72 21.43
CA ASP A 201 1.56 17.39 21.54
C ASP A 201 1.34 15.88 21.39
N ALA A 202 0.10 15.40 21.55
CA ALA A 202 -0.29 14.04 21.29
C ALA A 202 -1.79 13.93 21.00
N ARG A 203 -2.18 12.90 20.24
CA ARG A 203 -3.59 12.59 19.98
C ARG A 203 -3.86 11.10 20.16
N VAL A 204 -5.12 10.77 20.46
CA VAL A 204 -5.59 9.38 20.32
C VAL A 204 -5.83 9.12 18.84
N ASP A 205 -5.28 8.03 18.34
CA ASP A 205 -5.54 7.57 17.00
C ASP A 205 -6.84 6.74 16.98
N GLY A 206 -7.78 7.12 16.10
CA GLY A 206 -9.10 6.50 16.00
C GLY A 206 -10.21 7.10 16.91
N ASP A 207 -11.40 6.46 16.90
CA ASP A 207 -12.63 6.92 17.55
C ASP A 207 -12.70 6.64 19.08
N GLU A 208 -11.72 6.00 19.69
CA GLU A 208 -11.76 5.52 21.09
C GLU A 208 -11.33 6.58 22.14
N THR A 209 -11.70 7.81 21.94
CA THR A 209 -11.43 8.94 22.87
C THR A 209 -12.06 8.77 24.26
N ALA A 210 -12.91 7.78 24.46
CA ALA A 210 -13.56 7.49 25.77
C ALA A 210 -12.64 6.75 26.76
N VAL A 211 -11.48 6.27 26.35
CA VAL A 211 -10.53 5.51 27.19
C VAL A 211 -9.47 6.43 27.79
N LEU A 212 -8.96 7.36 26.99
CA LEU A 212 -7.87 8.25 27.34
C LEU A 212 -8.21 9.69 26.94
N ASP A 213 -7.93 10.64 27.82
CA ASP A 213 -7.97 12.07 27.54
C ASP A 213 -6.55 12.63 27.55
N ILE A 214 -6.22 13.50 26.57
CA ILE A 214 -4.87 14.04 26.39
C ILE A 214 -4.89 15.54 26.61
N GLU A 215 -3.96 16.04 27.41
CA GLU A 215 -3.80 17.45 27.74
C GLU A 215 -2.37 17.88 27.41
N SER A 216 -2.20 18.76 26.41
CA SER A 216 -0.90 19.25 25.96
C SER A 216 -0.47 20.51 26.68
N HIS A 217 0.82 20.57 27.03
CA HIS A 217 1.46 21.68 27.76
C HIS A 217 2.68 22.24 27.03
N GLY A 218 2.83 21.94 25.74
CA GLY A 218 3.88 22.47 24.88
C GLY A 218 5.27 21.83 25.07
N ASP A 219 5.68 21.49 26.29
CA ASP A 219 6.90 20.76 26.62
C ASP A 219 6.64 19.34 27.14
N HIS A 220 5.39 19.02 27.41
CA HIS A 220 4.94 17.72 27.88
C HIS A 220 3.45 17.52 27.65
N VAL A 221 3.02 16.27 27.72
CA VAL A 221 1.61 15.88 27.63
C VAL A 221 1.19 15.10 28.87
N HIS A 222 -0.09 15.26 29.26
CA HIS A 222 -0.72 14.44 30.27
C HIS A 222 -1.68 13.45 29.60
N LEU A 223 -1.44 12.16 29.79
CA LEU A 223 -2.35 11.09 29.40
C LEU A 223 -3.23 10.72 30.59
N ARG A 224 -4.53 11.02 30.54
CA ARG A 224 -5.46 10.78 31.64
C ARG A 224 -6.35 9.58 31.35
N GLY A 225 -6.37 8.61 32.27
CA GLY A 225 -7.20 7.41 32.15
C GLY A 225 -8.66 7.67 32.51
N GLU A 226 -9.58 7.67 31.53
CA GLU A 226 -11.03 7.86 31.72
C GLU A 226 -11.81 6.55 31.83
N SER A 227 -11.41 5.50 31.15
CA SER A 227 -11.94 4.12 31.32
C SER A 227 -10.85 3.10 31.07
N THR A 228 -11.00 1.88 31.64
CA THR A 228 -10.02 0.81 31.42
C THR A 228 -10.10 0.29 29.98
N GLY A 229 -8.95 0.15 29.33
CA GLY A 229 -8.84 -0.29 27.94
C GLY A 229 -7.46 0.01 27.37
N THR A 230 -7.27 -0.28 26.12
CA THR A 230 -6.07 0.07 25.35
C THR A 230 -6.48 0.96 24.20
N VAL A 231 -5.72 1.99 23.93
CA VAL A 231 -5.88 2.90 22.79
C VAL A 231 -4.54 3.14 22.16
N THR A 232 -4.54 3.58 20.94
CA THR A 232 -3.36 4.00 20.23
C THR A 232 -3.15 5.50 20.38
N VAL A 233 -1.92 5.95 20.58
CA VAL A 233 -1.53 7.37 20.75
C VAL A 233 -0.46 7.69 19.71
N VAL A 234 -0.61 8.86 19.08
CA VAL A 234 0.39 9.44 18.19
C VAL A 234 0.92 10.71 18.84
N PHE A 235 2.24 10.83 18.95
CA PHE A 235 2.93 12.02 19.43
C PHE A 235 3.28 12.95 18.29
N LEU A 236 3.21 14.25 18.54
CA LEU A 236 3.29 15.28 17.51
C LEU A 236 4.36 16.32 17.86
N LEU A 237 5.08 16.80 16.87
CA LEU A 237 5.82 18.06 16.92
C LEU A 237 4.99 19.11 16.18
N VAL A 238 4.61 20.20 16.84
CA VAL A 238 3.74 21.22 16.25
C VAL A 238 4.38 22.60 16.29
N ASP A 239 4.13 23.42 15.26
CA ASP A 239 4.45 24.85 15.21
C ASP A 239 3.15 25.64 15.11
N GLY A 240 2.72 26.24 16.21
CA GLY A 240 1.41 26.92 16.31
C GLY A 240 0.26 25.94 16.11
N ASP A 241 -0.47 26.05 15.00
CA ASP A 241 -1.58 25.16 14.64
C ASP A 241 -1.16 24.08 13.61
N HIS A 242 0.13 24.01 13.22
CA HIS A 242 0.64 23.09 12.23
C HIS A 242 1.35 21.89 12.87
N VAL A 243 1.06 20.71 12.40
CA VAL A 243 1.79 19.49 12.76
C VAL A 243 3.00 19.37 11.83
N GLU A 244 4.20 19.52 12.39
CA GLU A 244 5.46 19.44 11.65
C GLU A 244 5.97 18.01 11.53
N TRP A 245 5.58 17.15 12.46
CA TRP A 245 5.94 15.75 12.46
C TRP A 245 5.00 14.94 13.37
N SER A 246 4.74 13.69 12.99
CA SER A 246 3.97 12.72 13.76
C SER A 246 4.79 11.46 14.01
N SER A 247 4.72 10.92 15.21
CA SER A 247 5.33 9.63 15.52
C SER A 247 4.53 8.48 14.89
N PRO A 248 5.16 7.31 14.71
CA PRO A 248 4.40 6.08 14.57
C PRO A 248 3.41 5.92 15.73
N PRO A 249 2.28 5.24 15.53
CA PRO A 249 1.32 4.98 16.60
C PRO A 249 1.93 4.07 17.68
N ILE A 250 1.61 4.30 18.96
CA ILE A 250 2.04 3.49 20.09
C ILE A 250 0.87 3.16 21.02
N SER A 251 0.81 1.93 21.53
CA SER A 251 -0.25 1.51 22.45
C SER A 251 -0.13 2.15 23.84
N ALA A 252 -1.23 2.71 24.34
CA ALA A 252 -1.38 3.21 25.70
C ALA A 252 -2.49 2.45 26.43
N SER A 253 -2.19 1.86 27.59
CA SER A 253 -3.14 1.08 28.38
C SER A 253 -3.60 1.81 29.64
N VAL A 254 -4.92 1.82 29.88
CA VAL A 254 -5.51 2.34 31.13
C VAL A 254 -5.90 1.16 32.02
N VAL A 255 -5.30 1.11 33.21
CA VAL A 255 -5.48 -0.01 34.16
C VAL A 255 -6.25 0.42 35.41
N GLY A 256 -7.08 -0.50 35.95
CA GLY A 256 -7.83 -0.25 37.18
C GLY A 256 -6.92 -0.13 38.42
N ARG A 257 -7.36 0.68 39.39
CA ARG A 257 -6.65 0.95 40.66
C ARG A 257 -6.78 -0.20 41.68
N ASP A 258 -6.55 -1.45 41.36
CA ASP A 258 -6.50 -2.51 42.37
C ASP A 258 -5.06 -2.96 42.61
N GLY A 259 -4.60 -2.63 43.84
CA GLY A 259 -3.28 -2.92 44.31
C GLY A 259 -3.02 -4.39 44.52
N GLY A 260 -1.78 -4.77 44.32
CA GLY A 260 -1.21 -6.01 44.83
C GLY A 260 -0.18 -6.61 43.90
N ASP A 261 1.03 -6.62 44.42
CA ASP A 261 2.15 -7.41 43.91
C ASP A 261 1.72 -8.71 43.25
N SER A 262 2.09 -8.95 42.01
CA SER A 262 2.18 -10.28 41.48
C SER A 262 3.45 -10.48 40.70
N GLU A 263 4.24 -11.38 41.27
CA GLU A 263 5.40 -12.05 40.70
C GLU A 263 5.18 -12.43 39.23
N TYR A 264 6.24 -12.21 38.45
CA TYR A 264 6.36 -12.69 37.08
C TYR A 264 6.17 -14.21 37.01
N ALA A 265 5.07 -14.62 36.43
CA ALA A 265 4.91 -16.00 35.93
C ALA A 265 4.90 -15.89 34.39
N HIS A 266 6.00 -16.37 33.78
CA HIS A 266 6.03 -16.74 32.38
C HIS A 266 5.01 -17.86 32.18
N ASP A 267 3.96 -17.60 31.45
CA ASP A 267 3.17 -18.63 30.78
C ASP A 267 3.04 -18.20 29.30
N ASP A 268 3.60 -19.08 28.46
CA ASP A 268 3.48 -19.05 27.01
C ASP A 268 2.00 -19.03 26.61
N TYR A 269 1.53 -17.87 26.18
CA TYR A 269 0.31 -17.76 25.40
C TYR A 269 0.68 -17.09 24.07
N HIS A 270 0.57 -17.88 23.02
CA HIS A 270 0.49 -17.40 21.65
C HIS A 270 -0.67 -16.39 21.59
N GLY A 271 -0.33 -15.11 21.64
CA GLY A 271 -1.25 -14.01 21.39
C GLY A 271 -1.37 -13.80 19.91
N ASP A 272 -2.57 -13.57 19.53
CA ASP A 272 -3.03 -13.05 18.25
C ASP A 272 -2.21 -11.78 17.89
N ASP A 273 -1.23 -11.94 17.01
CA ASP A 273 -0.44 -10.85 16.50
C ASP A 273 -1.33 -10.07 15.51
N SER A 274 -1.92 -8.99 16.00
CA SER A 274 -2.38 -7.92 15.10
C SER A 274 -1.12 -7.31 14.48
N HIS A 275 -0.76 -7.74 13.30
CA HIS A 275 0.33 -7.16 12.53
C HIS A 275 -0.04 -5.73 12.18
N ASP A 276 0.58 -4.79 12.88
CA ASP A 276 0.63 -3.40 12.50
C ASP A 276 1.54 -3.32 11.27
N HIS A 277 0.97 -2.98 10.11
CA HIS A 277 1.69 -2.98 8.84
C HIS A 277 2.53 -1.70 8.77
N THR A 278 3.77 -1.76 9.23
CA THR A 278 4.80 -0.75 8.96
C THR A 278 5.16 -0.80 7.48
N HIS A 279 4.83 0.26 6.76
CA HIS A 279 5.30 0.44 5.39
C HIS A 279 6.79 0.79 5.41
N GLY A 280 7.60 0.02 4.66
CA GLY A 280 9.05 0.16 4.64
C GLY A 280 9.54 1.52 4.14
N GLU A 281 10.83 1.82 4.37
CA GLU A 281 11.52 3.04 3.91
C GLU A 281 11.52 3.24 2.39
N TYR A 282 11.02 2.27 1.61
CA TYR A 282 11.10 2.25 0.15
C TYR A 282 9.73 2.10 -0.51
N ASP A 283 9.50 2.89 -1.53
CA ASP A 283 8.39 2.62 -2.45
C ASP A 283 8.73 1.38 -3.30
N VAL A 284 7.87 0.37 -3.23
CA VAL A 284 8.05 -0.91 -3.93
C VAL A 284 7.20 -1.02 -5.21
N LYS A 285 6.43 0.02 -5.52
CA LYS A 285 5.51 0.03 -6.67
C LYS A 285 6.23 0.32 -7.99
N PHE A 286 7.44 -0.25 -8.15
CA PHE A 286 8.30 -0.14 -9.34
C PHE A 286 7.55 -0.43 -10.63
N PHE A 287 6.52 -1.24 -10.57
CA PHE A 287 5.70 -1.63 -11.72
C PHE A 287 4.82 -0.49 -12.24
N SER A 288 4.68 0.64 -11.52
CA SER A 288 4.06 1.84 -12.08
C SER A 288 4.93 2.45 -13.19
N ASP A 289 6.24 2.19 -13.21
CA ASP A 289 7.16 2.53 -14.31
C ASP A 289 7.31 1.37 -15.30
N PRO A 290 6.87 1.54 -16.57
CA PRO A 290 7.00 0.49 -17.58
C PRO A 290 8.43 0.04 -17.87
N VAL A 291 9.44 0.84 -17.57
CA VAL A 291 10.86 0.48 -17.76
C VAL A 291 11.36 -0.38 -16.61
N LEU A 292 11.00 -0.06 -15.37
CA LEU A 292 11.32 -0.92 -14.22
C LEU A 292 10.52 -2.22 -14.23
N ALA A 293 9.27 -2.20 -14.71
CA ALA A 293 8.49 -3.42 -14.96
C ALA A 293 9.23 -4.42 -15.84
N GLN A 294 10.05 -3.95 -16.82
CA GLN A 294 10.88 -4.84 -17.64
C GLN A 294 11.96 -5.57 -16.82
N GLU A 295 12.52 -4.93 -15.78
CA GLU A 295 13.49 -5.57 -14.89
C GLU A 295 12.81 -6.67 -14.05
N GLY A 296 11.61 -6.40 -13.51
CA GLY A 296 10.82 -7.43 -12.82
C GLY A 296 10.52 -8.64 -13.71
N VAL A 297 10.16 -8.41 -14.98
CA VAL A 297 9.96 -9.47 -15.96
C VAL A 297 11.26 -10.27 -16.21
N LYS A 298 12.42 -9.61 -16.25
CA LYS A 298 13.72 -10.29 -16.41
C LYS A 298 14.07 -11.13 -15.19
N ASN A 299 13.83 -10.63 -13.98
CA ASN A 299 14.08 -11.37 -12.74
C ASN A 299 13.20 -12.63 -12.67
N ILE A 300 11.91 -12.50 -12.99
CA ILE A 300 10.98 -13.64 -13.08
C ILE A 300 11.44 -14.64 -14.15
N ARG A 301 11.81 -14.17 -15.34
CA ARG A 301 12.36 -15.04 -16.42
C ARG A 301 13.55 -15.84 -15.93
N ASP A 302 14.50 -15.20 -15.28
CA ASP A 302 15.74 -15.84 -14.85
C ASP A 302 15.44 -16.89 -13.76
N GLY A 303 14.54 -16.59 -12.83
CA GLY A 303 14.06 -17.53 -11.82
C GLY A 303 13.35 -18.74 -12.45
N LEU A 304 12.48 -18.54 -13.46
CA LEU A 304 11.82 -19.63 -14.17
C LEU A 304 12.78 -20.48 -15.01
N ILE A 305 13.82 -19.87 -15.60
CA ILE A 305 14.88 -20.62 -16.33
C ILE A 305 15.68 -21.51 -15.36
N GLU A 306 15.96 -21.03 -14.15
CA GLU A 306 16.64 -21.83 -13.14
C GLU A 306 15.76 -22.98 -12.62
N LEU A 307 14.45 -22.74 -12.50
CA LEU A 307 13.47 -23.74 -12.11
C LEU A 307 13.31 -24.85 -13.16
N ASP A 308 13.13 -24.47 -14.42
CA ASP A 308 12.84 -25.35 -15.55
C ASP A 308 13.73 -25.03 -16.76
N PRO A 309 15.00 -25.50 -16.74
CA PRO A 309 15.96 -25.23 -17.81
C PRO A 309 15.59 -25.83 -19.17
N ASP A 310 14.71 -26.82 -19.21
CA ASP A 310 14.25 -27.44 -20.45
C ASP A 310 13.37 -26.50 -21.28
N ASN A 311 12.70 -25.54 -20.64
CA ASN A 311 11.90 -24.49 -21.27
C ASN A 311 12.59 -23.12 -21.35
N ALA A 312 13.91 -23.03 -21.07
CA ALA A 312 14.65 -21.76 -20.99
C ALA A 312 14.51 -20.89 -22.26
N GLU A 313 14.57 -21.46 -23.46
CA GLU A 313 14.40 -20.73 -24.73
C GLU A 313 12.98 -20.12 -24.83
N ARG A 314 11.97 -20.88 -24.43
CA ARG A 314 10.57 -20.39 -24.42
C ARG A 314 10.40 -19.21 -23.46
N TYR A 315 10.91 -19.30 -22.22
CA TYR A 315 10.83 -18.21 -21.24
C TYR A 315 11.57 -16.98 -21.73
N ALA A 316 12.75 -17.15 -22.34
CA ALA A 316 13.50 -16.04 -22.91
C ALA A 316 12.75 -15.34 -24.06
N ASP A 317 12.16 -16.10 -24.98
CA ASP A 317 11.40 -15.59 -26.13
C ASP A 317 10.11 -14.87 -25.65
N ASN A 318 9.37 -15.47 -24.70
CA ASN A 318 8.17 -14.90 -24.15
C ASN A 318 8.46 -13.59 -23.38
N ALA A 319 9.49 -13.60 -22.53
CA ALA A 319 9.93 -12.40 -21.80
C ALA A 319 10.32 -11.28 -22.76
N ALA A 320 11.09 -11.59 -23.81
CA ALA A 320 11.47 -10.61 -24.84
C ALA A 320 10.24 -10.00 -25.51
N ALA A 321 9.25 -10.82 -25.88
CA ALA A 321 8.01 -10.34 -26.49
C ALA A 321 7.17 -9.46 -25.55
N TYR A 322 7.16 -9.78 -24.25
CA TYR A 322 6.44 -8.96 -23.28
C TYR A 322 7.19 -7.65 -22.97
N ILE A 323 8.51 -7.68 -22.88
CA ILE A 323 9.37 -6.50 -22.75
C ILE A 323 9.18 -5.54 -23.93
N ASP A 324 9.07 -6.06 -25.17
CA ASP A 324 8.75 -5.22 -26.35
C ASP A 324 7.38 -4.48 -26.19
N ARG A 325 6.38 -5.12 -25.55
CA ARG A 325 5.08 -4.49 -25.24
C ARG A 325 5.22 -3.41 -24.16
N LEU A 326 6.02 -3.66 -23.12
CA LEU A 326 6.32 -2.68 -22.07
C LEU A 326 7.10 -1.47 -22.63
N ASP A 327 8.02 -1.69 -23.58
CA ASP A 327 8.75 -0.64 -24.28
C ASP A 327 7.80 0.21 -25.16
N GLU A 328 6.80 -0.39 -25.79
CA GLU A 328 5.74 0.34 -26.49
C GLU A 328 4.89 1.16 -25.51
N LEU A 329 4.55 0.60 -24.34
CA LEU A 329 3.83 1.31 -23.27
C LEU A 329 4.64 2.54 -22.81
N HIS A 330 5.95 2.35 -22.53
CA HIS A 330 6.84 3.47 -22.19
C HIS A 330 6.82 4.58 -23.25
N ARG A 331 6.96 4.20 -24.54
CA ARG A 331 6.93 5.19 -25.63
C ARG A 331 5.60 5.93 -25.74
N ARG A 332 4.48 5.27 -25.43
CA ARG A 332 3.15 5.92 -25.42
C ARG A 332 3.05 6.94 -24.30
N TYR A 333 3.46 6.60 -23.09
CA TYR A 333 3.49 7.53 -21.96
C TYR A 333 4.43 8.71 -22.23
N ALA A 334 5.66 8.44 -22.68
CA ALA A 334 6.62 9.50 -23.01
C ALA A 334 6.11 10.46 -24.09
N ALA A 335 5.37 9.96 -25.08
CA ALA A 335 4.80 10.80 -26.13
C ALA A 335 3.57 11.58 -25.65
N ALA A 336 2.70 10.94 -24.86
CA ALA A 336 1.45 11.53 -24.41
C ALA A 336 1.69 12.64 -23.37
N LEU A 337 2.67 12.47 -22.49
CA LEU A 337 2.97 13.41 -21.40
C LEU A 337 4.04 14.47 -21.76
N ALA A 338 4.57 14.47 -23.00
CA ALA A 338 5.66 15.36 -23.41
C ALA A 338 5.26 16.86 -23.43
N ASP A 339 4.03 17.16 -23.84
CA ASP A 339 3.50 18.52 -24.01
C ASP A 339 2.39 18.78 -22.98
N ARG A 340 2.68 18.62 -21.68
CA ARG A 340 1.77 18.85 -20.56
C ARG A 340 1.77 20.33 -20.12
N GLU A 341 0.71 20.76 -19.47
CA GLU A 341 0.56 22.13 -18.91
C GLU A 341 1.02 22.21 -17.45
N HIS A 342 0.82 21.10 -16.68
CA HIS A 342 1.16 21.01 -15.27
C HIS A 342 2.35 20.08 -15.08
N GLU A 343 3.21 20.43 -14.11
CA GLU A 343 4.34 19.60 -13.68
C GLU A 343 4.02 18.79 -12.43
N VAL A 344 2.82 18.93 -11.87
CA VAL A 344 2.34 18.22 -10.69
C VAL A 344 0.93 17.69 -10.93
N VAL A 345 0.64 16.49 -10.44
CA VAL A 345 -0.71 15.94 -10.31
C VAL A 345 -1.06 15.74 -8.84
N VAL A 346 -2.33 15.83 -8.50
CA VAL A 346 -2.85 15.48 -7.19
C VAL A 346 -3.50 14.10 -7.27
N LEU A 347 -2.99 13.16 -6.48
CA LEU A 347 -3.58 11.84 -6.25
C LEU A 347 -4.27 11.87 -4.88
N ALA A 348 -5.59 11.93 -4.88
CA ALA A 348 -6.42 11.97 -3.68
C ALA A 348 -6.60 10.57 -3.07
N GLY A 349 -5.55 9.97 -2.62
CA GLY A 349 -5.42 8.63 -2.07
C GLY A 349 -3.99 8.37 -1.61
N HIS A 350 -3.66 7.11 -1.32
CA HIS A 350 -2.29 6.75 -0.98
C HIS A 350 -1.38 6.77 -2.22
N ASP A 351 -0.08 6.92 -1.99
CA ASP A 351 0.90 7.08 -3.05
C ASP A 351 1.16 5.76 -3.79
N SER A 352 0.86 5.74 -5.08
CA SER A 352 1.00 4.54 -5.93
C SER A 352 1.79 4.77 -7.21
N PHE A 353 2.27 6.00 -7.48
CA PHE A 353 2.78 6.33 -8.81
C PHE A 353 4.09 7.13 -8.81
N GLN A 354 4.84 7.17 -7.71
CA GLN A 354 6.10 7.95 -7.64
C GLN A 354 7.10 7.54 -8.72
N TYR A 355 7.22 6.25 -9.02
CA TYR A 355 8.08 5.78 -10.11
C TYR A 355 7.62 6.29 -11.48
N LEU A 356 6.29 6.45 -11.70
CA LEU A 356 5.76 7.03 -12.92
C LEU A 356 6.13 8.51 -13.02
N GLY A 357 5.94 9.27 -11.92
CA GLY A 357 6.36 10.66 -11.82
C GLY A 357 7.85 10.83 -12.07
N ALA A 358 8.68 10.06 -11.40
CA ALA A 358 10.13 10.07 -11.58
C ALA A 358 10.56 9.68 -13.02
N ARG A 359 9.83 8.77 -13.68
CA ARG A 359 10.12 8.34 -15.05
C ARG A 359 9.84 9.42 -16.08
N TYR A 360 8.75 10.18 -15.91
CA TYR A 360 8.29 11.15 -16.90
C TYR A 360 8.43 12.60 -16.45
N ASP A 361 9.19 12.82 -15.35
CA ASP A 361 9.61 14.12 -14.84
C ASP A 361 8.43 15.04 -14.46
N PHE A 362 7.47 14.49 -13.70
CA PHE A 362 6.41 15.23 -13.04
C PHE A 362 6.26 14.80 -11.58
N GLU A 363 5.74 15.68 -10.76
CA GLU A 363 5.54 15.47 -9.34
C GLU A 363 4.16 14.86 -9.07
N ILE A 364 4.06 14.01 -8.05
CA ILE A 364 2.79 13.48 -7.56
C ILE A 364 2.61 13.97 -6.12
N HIS A 365 1.63 14.81 -5.91
CA HIS A 365 1.21 15.23 -4.58
C HIS A 365 0.10 14.33 -4.08
N THR A 366 0.27 13.77 -2.88
CA THR A 366 -0.76 12.98 -2.19
C THR A 366 -0.99 13.56 -0.80
N PRO A 367 -2.24 13.76 -0.38
CA PRO A 367 -2.55 14.12 1.01
C PRO A 367 -2.45 12.92 1.98
N VAL A 368 -2.14 11.74 1.48
CA VAL A 368 -2.00 10.48 2.21
C VAL A 368 -0.66 9.88 1.86
N GLY A 369 0.04 9.29 2.81
CA GLY A 369 1.32 8.63 2.59
C GLY A 369 1.24 7.35 1.73
N LEU A 370 2.17 6.43 1.90
CA LEU A 370 2.18 5.13 1.18
C LEU A 370 1.09 4.17 1.67
N SER A 371 0.56 4.39 2.88
CA SER A 371 -0.42 3.49 3.49
C SER A 371 -1.84 3.77 3.02
N PRO A 372 -2.58 2.77 2.50
CA PRO A 372 -3.98 2.93 2.13
C PRO A 372 -4.91 3.11 3.35
N HIS A 373 -4.39 2.87 4.56
CA HIS A 373 -5.16 3.00 5.80
C HIS A 373 -5.07 4.39 6.44
N ASP A 374 -4.14 5.23 5.98
CA ASP A 374 -3.99 6.58 6.47
C ASP A 374 -5.14 7.47 6.03
N THR A 375 -5.53 8.38 6.90
CA THR A 375 -6.58 9.35 6.61
C THR A 375 -5.98 10.75 6.72
N PRO A 376 -6.07 11.58 5.66
CA PRO A 376 -5.46 12.90 5.70
C PRO A 376 -6.10 13.75 6.79
N SER A 377 -5.28 14.56 7.43
CA SER A 377 -5.73 15.60 8.35
C SER A 377 -6.44 16.73 7.60
N SER A 378 -7.13 17.60 8.34
CA SER A 378 -7.73 18.80 7.73
C SER A 378 -6.68 19.79 7.22
N GLY A 379 -5.44 19.75 7.75
CA GLY A 379 -4.30 20.53 7.27
C GLY A 379 -3.86 20.07 5.89
N GLU A 380 -3.58 18.79 5.72
CA GLU A 380 -3.17 18.19 4.45
C GLU A 380 -4.22 18.39 3.33
N ILE A 381 -5.51 18.33 3.67
CA ILE A 381 -6.56 18.70 2.71
C ILE A 381 -6.51 20.19 2.35
N ALA A 382 -6.26 21.08 3.32
CA ALA A 382 -6.16 22.52 3.06
C ALA A 382 -4.94 22.85 2.17
N GLU A 383 -3.80 22.23 2.42
CA GLU A 383 -2.59 22.36 1.58
C GLU A 383 -2.84 21.85 0.17
N THR A 384 -3.51 20.71 0.02
CA THR A 384 -3.91 20.19 -1.29
C THR A 384 -4.84 21.16 -2.03
N LEU A 385 -5.78 21.80 -1.32
CA LEU A 385 -6.65 22.83 -1.91
C LEU A 385 -5.86 24.07 -2.35
N GLU A 386 -4.89 24.52 -1.55
CA GLU A 386 -4.00 25.62 -1.94
C GLU A 386 -3.16 25.27 -3.17
N LEU A 387 -2.65 24.05 -3.24
CA LEU A 387 -1.89 23.56 -4.39
C LEU A 387 -2.73 23.57 -5.67
N VAL A 388 -3.93 22.95 -5.66
CA VAL A 388 -4.78 22.91 -6.87
C VAL A 388 -5.23 24.27 -7.33
N GLU A 389 -5.42 25.24 -6.39
CA GLU A 389 -5.75 26.62 -6.75
C GLU A 389 -4.55 27.38 -7.32
N SER A 390 -3.36 27.25 -6.72
CA SER A 390 -2.14 27.95 -7.15
C SER A 390 -1.65 27.47 -8.51
N GLU A 391 -1.68 26.18 -8.76
CA GLU A 391 -1.25 25.55 -10.01
C GLU A 391 -2.35 25.53 -11.09
N GLY A 392 -3.59 25.81 -10.72
CA GLY A 392 -4.73 25.80 -11.64
C GLY A 392 -5.13 24.41 -12.09
N ILE A 393 -4.97 23.41 -11.23
CA ILE A 393 -5.27 22.00 -11.52
C ILE A 393 -6.77 21.80 -11.63
N GLU A 394 -7.24 21.39 -12.80
CA GLU A 394 -8.67 21.18 -13.09
C GLU A 394 -9.15 19.76 -12.79
N TYR A 395 -8.24 18.78 -12.69
CA TYR A 395 -8.57 17.36 -12.47
C TYR A 395 -7.63 16.75 -11.45
N VAL A 396 -8.20 16.10 -10.44
CA VAL A 396 -7.46 15.28 -9.45
C VAL A 396 -7.64 13.80 -9.77
N LEU A 397 -6.71 12.98 -9.33
CA LEU A 397 -6.76 11.54 -9.48
C LEU A 397 -7.26 10.88 -8.19
N TRP A 398 -7.85 9.69 -8.28
CA TRP A 398 -8.16 8.83 -7.14
C TRP A 398 -7.96 7.37 -7.48
N ASP A 399 -7.43 6.60 -6.52
CA ASP A 399 -7.21 5.17 -6.65
C ASP A 399 -8.53 4.40 -6.50
N TYR A 400 -8.79 3.45 -7.42
CA TYR A 400 -10.02 2.65 -7.41
C TYR A 400 -10.26 1.93 -6.07
N PHE A 401 -9.20 1.41 -5.46
CA PHE A 401 -9.32 0.60 -4.24
C PHE A 401 -9.45 1.45 -2.98
N ASP A 402 -8.94 2.67 -2.95
CA ASP A 402 -9.14 3.64 -1.87
C ASP A 402 -10.54 4.27 -1.92
N GLY A 403 -11.10 4.35 -3.12
CA GLY A 403 -12.37 5.02 -3.39
C GLY A 403 -12.25 6.54 -3.49
N PRO A 404 -13.33 7.22 -3.95
CA PRO A 404 -13.29 8.63 -4.33
C PRO A 404 -13.46 9.62 -3.17
N ARG A 405 -13.56 9.19 -1.90
CA ARG A 405 -14.01 10.05 -0.79
C ARG A 405 -13.17 11.32 -0.61
N ILE A 406 -11.84 11.21 -0.70
CA ILE A 406 -10.92 12.35 -0.55
C ILE A 406 -11.04 13.25 -1.78
N ALA A 407 -11.05 12.66 -2.97
CA ALA A 407 -11.23 13.38 -4.22
C ALA A 407 -12.55 14.15 -4.28
N ASP A 408 -13.65 13.54 -3.79
CA ASP A 408 -14.96 14.19 -3.70
C ASP A 408 -14.90 15.44 -2.82
N VAL A 409 -14.19 15.40 -1.68
CA VAL A 409 -13.99 16.57 -0.81
C VAL A 409 -13.21 17.67 -1.53
N ILE A 410 -12.14 17.33 -2.23
CA ILE A 410 -11.32 18.31 -2.97
C ILE A 410 -12.16 18.96 -4.08
N VAL A 411 -12.96 18.17 -4.82
CA VAL A 411 -13.87 18.69 -5.86
C VAL A 411 -14.96 19.60 -5.28
N GLU A 412 -15.50 19.27 -4.09
CA GLU A 412 -16.56 20.06 -3.46
C GLU A 412 -16.04 21.39 -2.86
N GLU A 413 -14.82 21.40 -2.32
CA GLU A 413 -14.26 22.56 -1.61
C GLU A 413 -13.42 23.48 -2.53
N SER A 414 -12.96 23.02 -3.69
CA SER A 414 -12.16 23.81 -4.65
C SER A 414 -13.03 24.52 -5.69
N ASP A 415 -12.72 25.79 -5.99
CA ASP A 415 -13.32 26.54 -7.11
C ASP A 415 -12.64 26.19 -8.48
N THR A 416 -11.49 25.48 -8.47
CA THR A 416 -10.66 25.20 -9.64
C THR A 416 -10.89 23.79 -10.17
N VAL A 417 -10.95 22.80 -9.27
CA VAL A 417 -11.10 21.39 -9.67
C VAL A 417 -12.52 21.12 -10.20
N GLN A 418 -12.58 20.55 -11.42
CA GLN A 418 -13.85 20.30 -12.13
C GLN A 418 -14.35 18.87 -11.95
N ASP A 419 -13.45 17.89 -11.80
CA ASP A 419 -13.79 16.47 -11.72
C ASP A 419 -12.62 15.66 -11.15
N ALA A 420 -12.91 14.47 -10.67
CA ALA A 420 -11.94 13.51 -10.20
C ALA A 420 -11.88 12.29 -11.14
N LEU A 421 -10.68 11.87 -11.51
CA LEU A 421 -10.43 10.81 -12.48
C LEU A 421 -9.91 9.56 -11.78
N MET A 422 -10.52 8.43 -12.06
CA MET A 422 -10.09 7.14 -11.49
C MET A 422 -8.79 6.68 -12.14
N VAL A 423 -7.87 6.14 -11.30
CA VAL A 423 -6.69 5.40 -11.71
C VAL A 423 -6.67 4.00 -11.07
N SER A 424 -5.90 3.11 -11.66
CA SER A 424 -5.63 1.77 -11.11
C SER A 424 -4.19 1.70 -10.64
N PRO A 425 -3.92 1.28 -9.39
CA PRO A 425 -2.55 1.03 -8.92
C PRO A 425 -1.89 -0.18 -9.59
N ALA A 426 -2.62 -0.88 -10.46
CA ALA A 426 -2.20 -2.11 -11.12
C ALA A 426 -1.85 -3.28 -10.17
N GLU A 427 -2.32 -3.24 -8.94
CA GLU A 427 -2.07 -4.29 -7.93
C GLU A 427 -3.12 -5.39 -7.95
N SER A 428 -4.27 -5.13 -8.55
CA SER A 428 -5.39 -6.05 -8.60
C SER A 428 -6.19 -5.91 -9.90
N LEU A 429 -7.22 -6.72 -10.02
CA LEU A 429 -8.10 -6.83 -11.17
C LEU A 429 -9.55 -6.86 -10.71
N ILE A 430 -10.44 -6.21 -11.44
CA ILE A 430 -11.88 -6.38 -11.27
C ILE A 430 -12.54 -6.99 -12.52
N ASP A 431 -13.66 -7.65 -12.30
CA ASP A 431 -14.37 -8.36 -13.38
C ASP A 431 -14.81 -7.43 -14.53
N GLU A 432 -15.20 -6.20 -14.20
CA GLU A 432 -15.63 -5.19 -15.17
C GLU A 432 -14.51 -4.87 -16.16
N TRP A 433 -13.27 -4.64 -15.68
CA TRP A 433 -12.13 -4.33 -16.54
C TRP A 433 -11.79 -5.49 -17.48
N SER A 434 -11.90 -6.73 -16.97
CA SER A 434 -11.75 -7.93 -17.80
C SER A 434 -12.79 -8.05 -18.89
N GLN A 435 -14.05 -7.74 -18.58
CA GLN A 435 -15.17 -7.78 -19.54
C GLN A 435 -15.04 -6.70 -20.61
N GLU A 436 -14.46 -5.55 -20.28
CA GLU A 436 -14.21 -4.44 -21.19
C GLU A 436 -12.93 -4.62 -22.02
N GLY A 437 -12.09 -5.61 -21.68
CA GLY A 437 -10.92 -6.02 -22.47
C GLY A 437 -9.60 -5.36 -22.06
N TYR A 438 -9.55 -4.73 -20.88
CA TYR A 438 -8.35 -4.13 -20.31
C TYR A 438 -8.06 -4.65 -18.88
N GLY A 439 -8.39 -5.92 -18.62
CA GLY A 439 -8.12 -6.58 -17.35
C GLY A 439 -6.68 -7.06 -17.18
N ASP A 440 -5.79 -6.88 -18.16
CA ASP A 440 -4.36 -7.13 -18.00
C ASP A 440 -3.61 -5.86 -17.54
N TYR A 441 -2.38 -6.02 -17.06
CA TYR A 441 -1.55 -4.91 -16.59
C TYR A 441 -1.43 -3.79 -17.65
N ILE A 442 -1.06 -4.14 -18.89
CA ILE A 442 -0.88 -3.16 -19.97
C ILE A 442 -2.21 -2.48 -20.31
N GLY A 443 -3.31 -3.22 -20.30
CA GLY A 443 -4.63 -2.69 -20.51
C GLY A 443 -5.03 -1.64 -19.48
N GLN A 444 -4.80 -1.90 -18.20
CA GLN A 444 -5.05 -0.93 -17.13
C GLN A 444 -4.20 0.32 -17.31
N MET A 445 -2.91 0.17 -17.59
CA MET A 445 -1.99 1.28 -17.81
C MET A 445 -2.40 2.13 -19.04
N VAL A 446 -2.93 1.55 -20.11
CA VAL A 446 -3.28 2.25 -21.36
C VAL A 446 -4.68 2.83 -21.35
N GLU A 447 -5.66 2.07 -20.85
CA GLU A 447 -7.07 2.43 -21.00
C GLU A 447 -7.65 3.16 -19.77
N ILE A 448 -7.00 3.00 -18.60
CA ILE A 448 -7.39 3.68 -17.36
C ILE A 448 -6.40 4.78 -17.03
N ASN A 449 -5.13 4.43 -16.77
CA ASN A 449 -4.17 5.35 -16.19
C ASN A 449 -3.72 6.44 -17.18
N LEU A 450 -3.29 6.05 -18.39
CA LEU A 450 -2.75 7.04 -19.34
C LEU A 450 -3.75 8.17 -19.63
N PRO A 451 -5.04 7.94 -19.95
CA PRO A 451 -6.00 9.01 -20.19
C PRO A 451 -6.26 9.89 -18.96
N ALA A 452 -6.18 9.31 -17.74
CA ALA A 452 -6.35 10.06 -16.51
C ALA A 452 -5.16 11.01 -16.28
N PHE A 453 -3.92 10.50 -16.41
CA PHE A 453 -2.72 11.33 -16.30
C PHE A 453 -2.61 12.39 -17.41
N GLU A 454 -2.92 12.07 -18.69
CA GLU A 454 -2.98 13.06 -19.76
C GLU A 454 -3.90 14.23 -19.40
N ARG A 455 -5.07 13.91 -18.85
CA ARG A 455 -6.06 14.92 -18.51
C ARG A 455 -5.69 15.73 -17.27
N ALA A 456 -5.17 15.05 -16.22
CA ALA A 456 -4.76 15.71 -14.98
C ALA A 456 -3.54 16.64 -15.19
N LEU A 457 -2.60 16.25 -16.05
CA LEU A 457 -1.44 17.06 -16.42
C LEU A 457 -1.74 18.11 -17.53
N GLY A 458 -2.97 18.15 -18.06
CA GLY A 458 -3.32 19.06 -19.15
C GLY A 458 -2.53 18.79 -20.43
N ALA A 459 -2.15 17.53 -20.69
CA ALA A 459 -1.42 17.14 -21.90
C ALA A 459 -2.27 17.29 -23.18
N LYS A 460 -1.64 17.54 -24.33
CA LYS A 460 -2.31 17.90 -25.61
C LYS A 460 -2.01 16.91 -26.71
#